data_a5af6dc1874b185ddc03777908c79b39
#
_entry.id   a5af6dc1874b185ddc03777908c79b39
#
_cell.length_a   1.000
_cell.length_b   1.000
_cell.length_c   1.000
_cell.angle_alpha   90.00
_cell.angle_beta   90.00
_cell.angle_gamma   90.00
#
_symmetry.space_group_name_H-M   'P 1'
#
loop_
_entity.id
_entity.type
_entity.pdbx_description
1 polymer ?
#
loop_
_entity_poly.entity_id
_entity_poly.type
_entity_poly.pdbx_seq_one_letter_code
_entity_poly.pdbx_strand_id
1 'polypeptide(L)'
;MSTSVQTLASTGFVPQWTIGDRLRKARESAGFDQVQFAERVGLSRATVNNSELNKSQPRKSVVLLWAMETGVDRDWLMTGSTNNETPDPDGPGGELLRLDSNQQPSGYRLGHNVTFLFPSCPSWDDTDDLPSIA
;
A
#
# COMPACT_ATOMS: atom_id res chain seq x y z
N MET A 1 0.62 33.32 54.60
CA MET A 1 -0.23 32.45 53.77
C MET A 1 0.50 32.12 52.50
N SER A 2 1.08 30.96 52.42
CA SER A 2 1.86 30.53 51.23
C SER A 2 0.91 29.96 50.20
N THR A 3 0.66 30.69 49.17
CA THR A 3 -0.09 30.20 48.01
C THR A 3 0.86 29.40 47.15
N SER A 4 0.89 28.09 47.37
CA SER A 4 1.58 27.20 46.47
C SER A 4 0.87 27.18 45.11
N VAL A 5 1.40 27.92 44.19
CA VAL A 5 1.00 27.79 42.78
C VAL A 5 1.53 26.44 42.28
N GLN A 6 0.69 25.42 42.37
CA GLN A 6 0.96 24.17 41.66
C GLN A 6 0.89 24.47 40.17
N THR A 7 2.03 24.66 39.58
CA THR A 7 2.18 24.60 38.14
C THR A 7 1.75 23.21 37.71
N LEU A 8 0.48 23.08 37.31
CA LEU A 8 0.02 21.90 36.59
C LEU A 8 0.82 21.90 35.27
N ALA A 9 1.91 21.16 35.26
CA ALA A 9 2.51 20.75 34.03
C ALA A 9 1.42 19.95 33.29
N SER A 10 0.69 20.63 32.42
CA SER A 10 -0.26 19.97 31.56
C SER A 10 0.55 19.14 30.59
N THR A 11 0.88 17.94 31.02
CA THR A 11 1.39 16.91 30.09
C THR A 11 0.24 16.64 29.15
N GLY A 12 0.26 17.31 28.01
CA GLY A 12 -0.77 17.14 27.00
C GLY A 12 -0.83 15.65 26.63
N PHE A 13 -2.00 15.04 26.80
CA PHE A 13 -2.26 13.70 26.35
C PHE A 13 -2.33 13.73 24.82
N VAL A 14 -1.43 13.02 24.15
CA VAL A 14 -1.50 12.82 22.72
C VAL A 14 -2.32 11.55 22.47
N PRO A 15 -3.56 11.67 21.94
CA PRO A 15 -4.35 10.50 21.65
C PRO A 15 -3.67 9.66 20.55
N GLN A 16 -3.51 8.39 20.84
CA GLN A 16 -2.96 7.45 19.86
C GLN A 16 -4.07 7.00 18.91
N TRP A 17 -3.83 7.19 17.65
CA TRP A 17 -4.75 6.75 16.61
C TRP A 17 -4.65 5.24 16.42
N THR A 18 -5.78 4.57 16.56
CA THR A 18 -5.87 3.15 16.26
C THR A 18 -5.88 2.92 14.75
N ILE A 19 -5.64 1.68 14.34
CA ILE A 19 -5.71 1.35 12.90
C ILE A 19 -7.10 1.67 12.31
N GLY A 20 -8.17 1.42 13.05
CA GLY A 20 -9.54 1.74 12.61
C GLY A 20 -9.78 3.23 12.44
N ASP A 21 -9.25 4.05 13.33
CA ASP A 21 -9.36 5.51 13.23
C ASP A 21 -8.63 6.02 11.98
N ARG A 22 -7.46 5.46 11.69
CA ARG A 22 -6.70 5.81 10.49
C ARG A 22 -7.41 5.40 9.20
N LEU A 23 -8.00 4.21 9.18
CA LEU A 23 -8.79 3.73 8.04
C LEU A 23 -10.00 4.62 7.81
N ARG A 24 -10.73 4.95 8.87
CA ARG A 24 -11.85 5.88 8.79
C ARG A 24 -11.42 7.24 8.27
N LYS A 25 -10.35 7.79 8.82
CA LYS A 25 -9.81 9.09 8.39
C LYS A 25 -9.39 9.10 6.93
N ALA A 26 -8.74 8.03 6.46
CA ALA A 26 -8.36 7.87 5.06
C ALA A 26 -9.59 7.88 4.13
N ARG A 27 -10.64 7.12 4.47
CA ARG A 27 -11.88 7.10 3.70
C ARG A 27 -12.56 8.48 3.67
N GLU A 28 -12.67 9.12 4.81
CA GLU A 28 -13.29 10.45 4.92
C GLU A 28 -12.50 11.52 4.14
N SER A 29 -11.17 11.46 4.18
CA SER A 29 -10.32 12.39 3.42
C SER A 29 -10.43 12.18 1.91
N ALA A 30 -10.73 10.96 1.47
CA ALA A 30 -11.00 10.65 0.08
C ALA A 30 -12.45 10.97 -0.35
N GLY A 31 -13.30 11.41 0.60
CA GLY A 31 -14.68 11.84 0.34
C GLY A 31 -15.67 10.69 0.16
N PHE A 32 -15.34 9.48 0.59
CA PHE A 32 -16.23 8.33 0.46
C PHE A 32 -17.09 8.09 1.69
N ASP A 33 -18.36 7.80 1.46
CA ASP A 33 -19.23 7.19 2.46
C ASP A 33 -18.90 5.69 2.63
N GLN A 34 -19.28 5.10 3.77
CA GLN A 34 -19.02 3.69 4.07
C GLN A 34 -19.62 2.73 3.03
N VAL A 35 -20.77 3.05 2.47
CA VAL A 35 -21.44 2.22 1.47
C VAL A 35 -20.69 2.31 0.14
N GLN A 36 -20.44 3.51 -0.33
CA GLN A 36 -19.71 3.77 -1.57
C GLN A 36 -18.30 3.14 -1.53
N PHE A 37 -17.64 3.28 -0.39
CA PHE A 37 -16.31 2.71 -0.22
C PHE A 37 -16.34 1.19 -0.24
N ALA A 38 -17.30 0.57 0.45
CA ALA A 38 -17.49 -0.89 0.47
C ALA A 38 -17.70 -1.45 -0.93
N GLU A 39 -18.53 -0.79 -1.75
CA GLU A 39 -18.78 -1.18 -3.14
C GLU A 39 -17.51 -1.08 -4.00
N ARG A 40 -16.73 0.00 -3.85
CA ARG A 40 -15.49 0.20 -4.62
C ARG A 40 -14.41 -0.83 -4.31
N VAL A 41 -14.22 -1.16 -3.04
CA VAL A 41 -13.22 -2.16 -2.61
C VAL A 41 -13.75 -3.61 -2.68
N GLY A 42 -15.02 -3.80 -3.04
CA GLY A 42 -15.62 -5.13 -3.09
C GLY A 42 -15.79 -5.79 -1.72
N LEU A 43 -15.96 -5.00 -0.68
CA LEU A 43 -16.20 -5.47 0.69
C LEU A 43 -17.65 -5.22 1.11
N SER A 44 -18.09 -5.96 2.13
CA SER A 44 -19.38 -5.64 2.74
C SER A 44 -19.25 -4.38 3.61
N ARG A 45 -20.32 -3.57 3.69
CA ARG A 45 -20.39 -2.43 4.60
C ARG A 45 -20.08 -2.83 6.05
N ALA A 46 -20.54 -4.02 6.46
CA ALA A 46 -20.26 -4.54 7.79
C ALA A 46 -18.76 -4.75 8.04
N THR A 47 -18.02 -5.23 7.03
CA THR A 47 -16.57 -5.40 7.11
C THR A 47 -15.88 -4.05 7.25
N VAL A 48 -16.28 -3.06 6.48
CA VAL A 48 -15.74 -1.69 6.56
C VAL A 48 -16.00 -1.12 7.95
N ASN A 49 -17.23 -1.16 8.42
CA ASN A 49 -17.61 -0.65 9.74
C ASN A 49 -16.87 -1.37 10.88
N ASN A 50 -16.73 -2.69 10.84
CA ASN A 50 -16.04 -3.46 11.86
C ASN A 50 -14.53 -3.14 11.90
N SER A 51 -13.93 -2.89 10.75
CA SER A 51 -12.53 -2.48 10.63
C SER A 51 -12.31 -1.07 11.21
N GLU A 52 -13.21 -0.14 10.93
CA GLU A 52 -13.15 1.24 11.44
C GLU A 52 -13.39 1.32 12.95
N LEU A 53 -14.26 0.44 13.48
CA LEU A 53 -14.55 0.38 14.92
C LEU A 53 -13.56 -0.49 15.70
N ASN A 54 -12.50 -1.00 15.09
CA ASN A 54 -11.55 -1.94 15.70
C ASN A 54 -12.20 -3.22 16.28
N LYS A 55 -13.41 -3.58 15.83
CA LYS A 55 -14.07 -4.83 16.24
C LYS A 55 -13.40 -6.05 15.61
N SER A 56 -12.83 -5.89 14.45
CA SER A 56 -12.01 -6.90 13.80
C SER A 56 -10.73 -6.26 13.24
N GLN A 57 -9.62 -6.94 13.42
CA GLN A 57 -8.38 -6.48 12.84
C GLN A 57 -8.40 -6.70 11.33
N PRO A 58 -8.24 -5.66 10.51
CA PRO A 58 -8.25 -5.80 9.07
C PRO A 58 -7.03 -6.60 8.60
N ARG A 59 -7.23 -7.47 7.63
CA ARG A 59 -6.14 -8.19 6.99
C ARG A 59 -5.26 -7.23 6.20
N LYS A 60 -4.00 -7.58 6.04
CA LYS A 60 -3.04 -6.77 5.27
C LYS A 60 -3.53 -6.45 3.85
N SER A 61 -4.23 -7.40 3.22
CA SER A 61 -4.85 -7.20 1.90
C SER A 61 -5.95 -6.13 1.91
N VAL A 62 -6.75 -6.08 2.97
CA VAL A 62 -7.80 -5.06 3.14
C VAL A 62 -7.18 -3.68 3.32
N VAL A 63 -6.12 -3.57 4.13
CA VAL A 63 -5.39 -2.30 4.30
C VAL A 63 -4.75 -1.85 2.99
N LEU A 64 -4.24 -2.78 2.20
CA LEU A 64 -3.68 -2.46 0.87
C LEU A 64 -4.76 -1.90 -0.08
N LEU A 65 -5.93 -2.54 -0.14
CA LEU A 65 -7.06 -2.04 -0.93
C LEU A 65 -7.47 -0.62 -0.47
N TRP A 66 -7.48 -0.41 0.84
CA TRP A 66 -7.76 0.91 1.42
C TRP A 66 -6.76 1.96 0.93
N ALA A 67 -5.46 1.65 1.01
CA ALA A 67 -4.40 2.53 0.55
C ALA A 67 -4.54 2.86 -0.95
N MET A 68 -4.86 1.86 -1.77
CA MET A 68 -5.02 2.04 -3.22
C MET A 68 -6.21 2.93 -3.57
N GLU A 69 -7.34 2.76 -2.90
CA GLU A 69 -8.57 3.51 -3.21
C GLU A 69 -8.55 4.94 -2.63
N THR A 70 -7.92 5.12 -1.48
CA THR A 70 -7.87 6.43 -0.83
C THR A 70 -6.63 7.25 -1.19
N GLY A 71 -5.61 6.61 -1.80
CA GLY A 71 -4.34 7.23 -2.10
C GLY A 71 -3.48 7.53 -0.86
N VAL A 72 -3.85 6.97 0.30
CA VAL A 72 -3.13 7.16 1.56
C VAL A 72 -2.03 6.12 1.69
N ASP A 73 -0.90 6.51 2.27
CA ASP A 73 0.22 5.61 2.47
C ASP A 73 -0.17 4.39 3.31
N ARG A 74 0.22 3.20 2.83
CA ARG A 74 -0.09 1.93 3.48
C ARG A 74 0.58 1.79 4.84
N ASP A 75 1.85 2.21 4.95
CA ASP A 75 2.60 2.05 6.18
C ASP A 75 2.06 3.00 7.25
N TRP A 76 1.63 4.19 6.86
CA TRP A 76 0.89 5.06 7.75
C TRP A 76 -0.42 4.44 8.23
N LEU A 77 -1.18 3.80 7.37
CA LEU A 77 -2.41 3.12 7.77
C LEU A 77 -2.16 2.01 8.80
N MET A 78 -1.06 1.28 8.65
CA MET A 78 -0.72 0.17 9.54
C MET A 78 -0.08 0.61 10.85
N THR A 79 0.89 1.51 10.80
CA THR A 79 1.73 1.89 11.93
C THR A 79 1.42 3.27 12.49
N GLY A 80 0.87 4.16 11.69
CA GLY A 80 0.69 5.58 12.02
C GLY A 80 1.93 6.42 11.77
N SER A 81 3.02 5.83 11.31
CA SER A 81 4.23 6.52 10.91
C SER A 81 4.26 6.63 9.40
N THR A 82 4.57 7.81 8.91
CA THR A 82 4.94 7.97 7.51
C THR A 82 6.42 7.63 7.40
N ASN A 83 6.76 6.61 6.63
CA ASN A 83 8.14 6.33 6.27
C ASN A 83 8.64 7.35 5.22
N ASN A 84 8.30 8.63 5.44
CA ASN A 84 8.90 9.75 4.73
C ASN A 84 10.27 10.13 5.31
N GLU A 85 10.85 9.24 6.11
CA GLU A 85 12.29 9.30 6.25
C GLU A 85 12.85 8.89 4.88
N THR A 86 13.10 9.88 4.04
CA THR A 86 14.11 9.73 3.01
C THR A 86 15.28 9.07 3.71
N PRO A 87 15.73 7.87 3.29
CA PRO A 87 16.91 7.28 3.91
C PRO A 87 17.98 8.34 3.87
N ASP A 88 18.45 8.76 5.04
CA ASP A 88 19.54 9.72 5.15
C ASP A 88 20.67 9.21 4.27
N PRO A 89 21.10 9.96 3.26
CA PRO A 89 22.19 9.53 2.39
C PRO A 89 23.48 9.29 3.18
N ASP A 90 23.55 9.74 4.42
CA ASP A 90 24.69 9.58 5.35
C ASP A 90 24.41 8.61 6.51
N GLY A 91 23.26 7.92 6.53
CA GLY A 91 22.99 6.90 7.54
C GLY A 91 23.87 5.68 7.38
N PRO A 92 24.21 4.96 8.48
CA PRO A 92 25.07 3.77 8.42
C PRO A 92 24.52 2.62 7.59
N GLY A 93 23.31 2.75 7.02
CA GLY A 93 22.72 1.82 6.07
C GLY A 93 22.92 2.19 4.60
N GLY A 94 23.48 3.37 4.31
CA GLY A 94 23.67 3.83 2.93
C GLY A 94 24.71 3.03 2.16
N GLU A 95 25.56 2.31 2.87
CA GLU A 95 26.64 1.53 2.25
C GLU A 95 26.17 0.17 1.72
N LEU A 96 25.05 -0.34 2.20
CA LEU A 96 24.47 -1.59 1.69
C LEU A 96 23.71 -1.42 0.37
N LEU A 97 23.38 -0.19 -0.04
CA LEU A 97 22.75 0.12 -1.32
C LEU A 97 23.77 0.51 -2.40
N ARG A 98 25.06 0.56 -2.07
CA ARG A 98 26.12 0.49 -3.07
C ARG A 98 26.34 -0.97 -3.48
N LEU A 99 25.30 -1.60 -3.92
CA LEU A 99 25.45 -2.64 -4.91
C LEU A 99 25.98 -1.92 -6.13
N ASP A 100 27.28 -2.05 -6.30
CA ASP A 100 27.93 -1.69 -7.53
C ASP A 100 27.18 -2.39 -8.66
N SER A 101 26.25 -1.68 -9.28
CA SER A 101 25.51 -2.16 -10.44
C SER A 101 26.45 -2.36 -11.63
N ASN A 102 27.74 -2.10 -11.44
CA ASN A 102 28.83 -2.32 -12.37
C ASN A 102 29.61 -3.61 -12.12
N GLN A 103 29.32 -4.35 -11.07
CA GLN A 103 29.78 -5.72 -11.01
C GLN A 103 28.78 -6.60 -11.76
N GLN A 104 28.78 -6.48 -13.04
CA GLN A 104 28.40 -7.60 -13.86
C GLN A 104 29.32 -8.76 -13.43
N PRO A 105 28.78 -9.85 -12.91
CA PRO A 105 29.58 -11.04 -12.69
C PRO A 105 30.21 -11.35 -14.06
N SER A 106 31.53 -11.35 -14.11
CA SER A 106 32.34 -11.61 -15.30
C SER A 106 32.20 -13.06 -15.76
N GLY A 107 30.98 -13.50 -15.93
CA GLY A 107 30.62 -14.84 -16.35
C GLY A 107 29.41 -14.85 -17.29
N TYR A 108 28.65 -13.77 -17.32
CA TYR A 108 27.62 -13.62 -18.33
C TYR A 108 28.21 -13.02 -19.60
N ARG A 109 29.03 -13.77 -20.28
CA ARG A 109 29.11 -13.60 -21.71
C ARG A 109 27.72 -13.92 -22.21
N LEU A 110 26.96 -12.89 -22.46
CA LEU A 110 25.85 -12.97 -23.37
C LEU A 110 26.44 -13.39 -24.71
N GLY A 111 26.51 -14.72 -24.92
CA GLY A 111 26.76 -15.26 -26.24
C GLY A 111 25.70 -14.63 -27.14
N HIS A 112 26.14 -13.99 -28.18
CA HIS A 112 25.30 -13.26 -29.15
C HIS A 112 24.33 -14.16 -29.90
N ASN A 113 24.08 -15.36 -29.40
CA ASN A 113 23.24 -16.36 -29.98
C ASN A 113 22.16 -16.87 -29.04
N VAL A 114 21.67 -15.98 -28.17
CA VAL A 114 20.34 -16.25 -27.63
C VAL A 114 19.36 -15.81 -28.71
N THR A 115 19.21 -16.65 -29.69
CA THR A 115 18.03 -16.62 -30.51
C THR A 115 16.89 -16.99 -29.58
N PHE A 116 16.22 -15.99 -29.02
CA PHE A 116 14.91 -16.20 -28.44
C PHE A 116 14.03 -16.62 -29.61
N LEU A 117 13.97 -17.92 -29.85
CA LEU A 117 12.85 -18.50 -30.54
C LEU A 117 11.67 -18.32 -29.60
N PHE A 118 11.08 -17.15 -29.67
CA PHE A 118 9.69 -17.03 -29.26
C PHE A 118 8.99 -18.01 -30.21
N PRO A 119 8.36 -19.08 -29.67
CA PRO A 119 7.42 -19.79 -30.50
C PRO A 119 6.48 -18.70 -31.01
N SER A 120 6.51 -18.48 -32.30
CA SER A 120 5.57 -17.57 -32.95
C SER A 120 4.22 -17.90 -32.37
N CYS A 121 3.63 -16.91 -31.70
CA CYS A 121 2.28 -17.05 -31.22
C CYS A 121 1.48 -17.58 -32.41
N PRO A 122 0.74 -18.70 -32.26
CA PRO A 122 -0.15 -19.11 -33.30
C PRO A 122 -1.01 -17.90 -33.62
N SER A 123 -0.87 -17.37 -34.80
CA SER A 123 -1.75 -16.34 -35.27
C SER A 123 -3.15 -16.92 -35.13
N TRP A 124 -3.94 -16.26 -34.33
CA TRP A 124 -5.35 -16.51 -34.26
C TRP A 124 -5.91 -16.01 -35.57
N ASP A 125 -5.68 -16.77 -36.63
CA ASP A 125 -6.48 -16.65 -37.83
C ASP A 125 -7.85 -17.18 -37.44
N ASP A 126 -8.65 -16.25 -36.95
CA ASP A 126 -10.09 -16.38 -36.94
C ASP A 126 -10.54 -16.47 -38.39
N THR A 127 -10.37 -17.62 -38.94
CA THR A 127 -11.23 -18.00 -40.06
C THR A 127 -12.58 -18.27 -39.47
N ASP A 128 -13.36 -17.22 -39.43
CA ASP A 128 -14.78 -17.26 -39.22
C ASP A 128 -15.39 -18.20 -40.29
N ASP A 129 -15.38 -19.46 -39.97
CA ASP A 129 -16.27 -20.39 -40.63
C ASP A 129 -17.60 -20.32 -39.90
N LEU A 130 -18.31 -19.23 -40.13
CA LEU A 130 -19.69 -19.12 -39.77
C LEU A 130 -20.47 -20.05 -40.68
N PRO A 131 -21.12 -21.10 -40.13
CA PRO A 131 -21.99 -21.91 -40.93
C PRO A 131 -23.14 -21.02 -41.45
N SER A 132 -23.19 -20.87 -42.77
CA SER A 132 -24.35 -20.30 -43.46
C SER A 132 -25.58 -21.08 -43.01
N ILE A 133 -26.39 -20.45 -42.19
CA ILE A 133 -27.74 -20.93 -41.98
C ILE A 133 -28.55 -20.50 -43.18
N ALA A 134 -28.75 -21.41 -44.06
CA ALA A 134 -29.74 -21.26 -45.10
C ALA A 134 -31.12 -21.53 -44.50
#